data_497c9df22b1798aa7dbf62d5f5176e39
#
_entry.id   497c9df22b1798aa7dbf62d5f5176e39
#
_cell.length_a   1.000
_cell.length_b   1.000
_cell.length_c   1.000
_cell.angle_alpha   90.00
_cell.angle_beta   90.00
_cell.angle_gamma   90.00
#
_symmetry.space_group_name_H-M   'P 1'
#
loop_
_entity.id
_entity.type
_entity.pdbx_description
1 polymer ?
#
loop_
_entity_poly.entity_id
_entity_poly.type
_entity_poly.pdbx_seq_one_letter_code
_entity_poly.pdbx_strand_id
1 'polypeptide(L)'
;GVELAGTYGLEPAYIRDTLAKIGLVPLSAHVPLADMMADIDKVIADYRIIGVDYLVVPYLPEEYRHNTPGYPVVIEAMKQIGAAVKAAGMKLLYHNHNFEFVTLENGTFGFDDIYTQVPEDLLRVEPDTCWIKVAGQDPAAYVRKYGPRCEVVHLKDFIKEGNPQNLYKLIGIDTEEV
;
A
#
# COMPACT_ATOMS: atom_id res chain seq x y z
N GLY A 1 -13.38 9.94 5.66
CA GLY A 1 -12.02 9.61 6.06
C GLY A 1 -11.00 10.01 5.01
N VAL A 2 -9.74 9.93 5.38
CA VAL A 2 -8.62 10.24 4.48
C VAL A 2 -7.53 9.21 4.68
N GLU A 3 -6.89 8.82 3.57
CA GLU A 3 -5.58 8.18 3.56
C GLU A 3 -4.52 9.22 3.26
N LEU A 4 -3.44 9.21 4.05
CA LEU A 4 -2.36 10.16 3.91
C LEU A 4 -1.30 9.61 2.93
N ALA A 5 -0.84 10.44 2.00
CA ALA A 5 0.28 10.11 1.11
C ALA A 5 1.63 10.56 1.69
N GLY A 6 1.80 10.47 3.01
CA GLY A 6 2.96 10.93 3.76
C GLY A 6 2.66 12.15 4.63
N THR A 7 3.67 12.62 5.36
CA THR A 7 3.54 13.79 6.26
C THR A 7 4.01 15.10 5.63
N TYR A 8 4.71 15.05 4.50
CA TYR A 8 5.30 16.21 3.81
C TYR A 8 6.17 17.09 4.73
N GLY A 9 6.79 16.46 5.74
CA GLY A 9 7.63 17.16 6.72
C GLY A 9 6.86 17.98 7.77
N LEU A 10 5.54 17.81 7.83
CA LEU A 10 4.71 18.44 8.85
C LEU A 10 4.74 17.62 10.15
N GLU A 11 4.63 18.33 11.27
CA GLU A 11 4.55 17.70 12.58
C GLU A 11 3.27 16.87 12.74
N PRO A 12 3.34 15.66 13.29
CA PRO A 12 2.20 14.76 13.43
C PRO A 12 0.99 15.39 14.16
N ALA A 13 1.23 16.15 15.23
CA ALA A 13 0.18 16.85 15.96
C ALA A 13 -0.51 17.93 15.11
N TYR A 14 0.25 18.63 14.25
CA TYR A 14 -0.32 19.61 13.33
C TYR A 14 -1.25 18.95 12.30
N ILE A 15 -0.86 17.80 11.76
CA ILE A 15 -1.69 17.02 10.82
C ILE A 15 -2.98 16.59 11.52
N ARG A 16 -2.88 15.97 12.69
CA ARG A 16 -4.05 15.58 13.51
C ARG A 16 -5.02 16.74 13.72
N ASP A 17 -4.51 17.85 14.22
CA ASP A 17 -5.34 19.00 14.60
C ASP A 17 -5.98 19.66 13.37
N THR A 18 -5.27 19.68 12.24
CA THR A 18 -5.79 20.17 10.96
C THR A 18 -6.91 19.28 10.44
N LEU A 19 -6.73 17.95 10.42
CA LEU A 19 -7.77 17.01 10.01
C LEU A 19 -9.02 17.12 10.89
N ALA A 20 -8.83 17.19 12.21
CA ALA A 20 -9.94 17.38 13.15
C ALA A 20 -10.69 18.68 12.89
N LYS A 21 -9.98 19.78 12.62
CA LYS A 21 -10.58 21.10 12.32
C LYS A 21 -11.45 21.09 11.08
N ILE A 22 -11.09 20.31 10.05
CA ILE A 22 -11.85 20.21 8.80
C ILE A 22 -12.81 19.02 8.77
N GLY A 23 -12.95 18.28 9.88
CA GLY A 23 -13.88 17.17 10.03
C GLY A 23 -13.49 15.90 9.27
N LEU A 24 -12.20 15.71 8.97
CA LEU A 24 -11.69 14.48 8.36
C LEU A 24 -11.10 13.55 9.42
N VAL A 25 -11.37 12.25 9.25
CA VAL A 25 -10.82 11.18 10.08
C VAL A 25 -9.65 10.53 9.33
N PRO A 26 -8.42 10.52 9.86
CA PRO A 26 -7.33 9.75 9.27
C PRO A 26 -7.61 8.26 9.45
N LEU A 27 -7.60 7.49 8.37
CA LEU A 27 -7.84 6.04 8.38
C LEU A 27 -6.52 5.29 8.24
N SER A 28 -5.76 5.66 7.23
CA SER A 28 -4.54 4.98 6.80
C SER A 28 -3.50 6.00 6.34
N ALA A 29 -2.27 5.52 6.19
CA ALA A 29 -1.19 6.32 5.65
C ALA A 29 -0.21 5.49 4.82
N HIS A 30 0.10 5.95 3.61
CA HIS A 30 1.19 5.46 2.80
C HIS A 30 2.52 5.91 3.41
N VAL A 31 3.37 4.96 3.77
CA VAL A 31 4.70 5.19 4.34
C VAL A 31 5.73 4.40 3.54
N PRO A 32 6.77 5.04 2.99
CA PRO A 32 7.80 4.33 2.25
C PRO A 32 8.41 3.20 3.09
N LEU A 33 8.63 2.03 2.46
CA LEU A 33 9.23 0.88 3.14
C LEU A 33 10.61 1.24 3.74
N ALA A 34 11.38 2.07 3.05
CA ALA A 34 12.69 2.53 3.52
C ALA A 34 12.60 3.28 4.86
N ASP A 35 11.59 4.10 5.06
CA ASP A 35 11.39 4.84 6.31
C ASP A 35 11.01 3.88 7.45
N MET A 36 10.15 2.90 7.15
CA MET A 36 9.79 1.85 8.13
C MET A 36 11.00 0.98 8.51
N MET A 37 11.86 0.65 7.54
CA MET A 37 13.08 -0.12 7.80
C MET A 37 14.13 0.68 8.57
N ALA A 38 14.16 1.99 8.41
CA ALA A 38 15.11 2.87 9.09
C ALA A 38 14.75 3.05 10.58
N ASP A 39 13.49 3.32 10.90
CA ASP A 39 13.03 3.54 12.28
C ASP A 39 11.53 3.29 12.42
N ILE A 40 11.14 2.03 12.57
CA ILE A 40 9.73 1.64 12.71
C ILE A 40 9.10 2.20 13.98
N ASP A 41 9.83 2.33 15.06
CA ASP A 41 9.31 2.82 16.33
C ASP A 41 8.92 4.31 16.21
N LYS A 42 9.75 5.10 15.53
CA LYS A 42 9.43 6.49 15.22
C LYS A 42 8.22 6.60 14.30
N VAL A 43 8.15 5.81 13.23
CA VAL A 43 7.01 5.78 12.31
C VAL A 43 5.73 5.47 13.09
N ILE A 44 5.71 4.43 13.90
CA ILE A 44 4.56 4.06 14.74
C ILE A 44 4.16 5.21 15.66
N ALA A 45 5.14 5.84 16.34
CA ALA A 45 4.86 6.95 17.25
C ALA A 45 4.21 8.13 16.54
N ASP A 46 4.76 8.55 15.41
CA ASP A 46 4.27 9.69 14.63
C ASP A 46 2.84 9.44 14.11
N TYR A 47 2.60 8.29 13.49
CA TYR A 47 1.29 8.00 12.91
C TYR A 47 0.22 7.66 13.96
N ARG A 48 0.59 7.20 15.14
CA ARG A 48 -0.33 7.12 16.30
C ARG A 48 -0.75 8.50 16.80
N ILE A 49 0.13 9.49 16.79
CA ILE A 49 -0.23 10.89 17.11
C ILE A 49 -1.25 11.42 16.11
N ILE A 50 -1.08 11.10 14.81
CA ILE A 50 -2.03 11.48 13.76
C ILE A 50 -3.38 10.77 13.96
N GLY A 51 -3.36 9.52 14.43
CA GLY A 51 -4.55 8.73 14.72
C GLY A 51 -4.97 7.79 13.59
N VAL A 52 -4.02 7.29 12.77
CA VAL A 52 -4.31 6.28 11.76
C VAL A 52 -4.31 4.88 12.37
N ASP A 53 -5.16 4.01 11.83
CA ASP A 53 -5.24 2.59 12.23
C ASP A 53 -4.34 1.70 11.35
N TYR A 54 -4.04 2.15 10.12
CA TYR A 54 -3.33 1.37 9.11
C TYR A 54 -2.10 2.11 8.61
N LEU A 55 -0.95 1.40 8.61
CA LEU A 55 0.25 1.80 7.88
C LEU A 55 0.34 0.98 6.60
N VAL A 56 0.57 1.63 5.48
CA VAL A 56 0.56 0.98 4.17
C VAL A 56 1.92 1.12 3.52
N VAL A 57 2.51 0.00 3.09
CA VAL A 57 3.65 0.02 2.18
C VAL A 57 3.13 0.32 0.78
N PRO A 58 3.40 1.52 0.21
CA PRO A 58 2.74 1.95 -1.02
C PRO A 58 3.38 1.44 -2.30
N TYR A 59 4.64 0.99 -2.24
CA TYR A 59 5.42 0.73 -3.44
C TYR A 59 6.71 -0.05 -3.12
N LEU A 60 7.16 -0.89 -4.05
CA LEU A 60 8.48 -1.51 -3.99
C LEU A 60 9.39 -0.95 -5.09
N PRO A 61 10.53 -0.31 -4.72
CA PRO A 61 11.60 0.01 -5.66
C PRO A 61 12.05 -1.21 -6.48
N GLU A 62 12.57 -0.99 -7.67
CA GLU A 62 12.87 -2.08 -8.61
C GLU A 62 13.79 -3.14 -8.04
N GLU A 63 14.80 -2.73 -7.27
CA GLU A 63 15.77 -3.60 -6.62
C GLU A 63 15.16 -4.54 -5.56
N TYR A 64 13.93 -4.27 -5.11
CA TYR A 64 13.19 -5.05 -4.11
C TYR A 64 12.01 -5.84 -4.67
N ARG A 65 11.80 -5.79 -5.99
CA ARG A 65 10.70 -6.52 -6.63
C ARG A 65 11.01 -8.01 -6.79
N HIS A 66 9.99 -8.77 -7.11
CA HIS A 66 10.10 -10.21 -7.42
C HIS A 66 11.21 -10.48 -8.44
N ASN A 67 11.86 -11.64 -8.29
CA ASN A 67 12.99 -12.08 -9.11
C ASN A 67 14.27 -11.22 -8.95
N THR A 68 14.36 -10.39 -7.92
CA THR A 68 15.60 -9.69 -7.56
C THR A 68 16.22 -10.23 -6.27
N PRO A 69 17.53 -10.04 -6.05
CA PRO A 69 18.17 -10.41 -4.79
C PRO A 69 17.62 -9.68 -3.56
N GLY A 70 16.99 -8.51 -3.74
CA GLY A 70 16.40 -7.72 -2.67
C GLY A 70 15.03 -8.22 -2.21
N TYR A 71 14.34 -9.03 -3.00
CA TYR A 71 13.00 -9.47 -2.64
C TYR A 71 12.91 -10.27 -1.32
N PRO A 72 13.79 -11.23 -1.02
CA PRO A 72 13.80 -11.91 0.27
C PRO A 72 14.02 -10.95 1.46
N VAL A 73 14.79 -9.88 1.25
CA VAL A 73 15.01 -8.84 2.28
C VAL A 73 13.70 -8.11 2.60
N VAL A 74 12.93 -7.78 1.57
CA VAL A 74 11.61 -7.14 1.73
C VAL A 74 10.64 -8.04 2.49
N ILE A 75 10.57 -9.32 2.15
CA ILE A 75 9.68 -10.28 2.84
C ILE A 75 10.02 -10.35 4.32
N GLU A 76 11.29 -10.41 4.66
CA GLU A 76 11.72 -10.43 6.07
C GLU A 76 11.44 -9.09 6.77
N ALA A 77 11.70 -7.96 6.10
CA ALA A 77 11.36 -6.64 6.62
C ALA A 77 9.85 -6.49 6.88
N MET A 78 8.99 -6.93 5.96
CA MET A 78 7.54 -6.89 6.14
C MET A 78 7.07 -7.72 7.35
N LYS A 79 7.71 -8.87 7.64
CA LYS A 79 7.41 -9.66 8.85
C LYS A 79 7.78 -8.91 10.12
N GLN A 80 8.98 -8.32 10.16
CA GLN A 80 9.46 -7.58 11.33
C GLN A 80 8.65 -6.31 11.58
N ILE A 81 8.42 -5.52 10.53
CA ILE A 81 7.59 -4.31 10.58
C ILE A 81 6.15 -4.67 10.99
N GLY A 82 5.57 -5.71 10.36
CA GLY A 82 4.23 -6.17 10.69
C GLY A 82 4.07 -6.59 12.15
N ALA A 83 5.09 -7.26 12.71
CA ALA A 83 5.10 -7.62 14.12
C ALA A 83 5.13 -6.39 15.05
N ALA A 84 5.96 -5.38 14.74
CA ALA A 84 6.03 -4.13 15.49
C ALA A 84 4.72 -3.34 15.41
N VAL A 85 4.18 -3.17 14.20
CA VAL A 85 2.90 -2.47 13.95
C VAL A 85 1.74 -3.15 14.67
N LYS A 86 1.67 -4.50 14.62
CA LYS A 86 0.68 -5.30 15.36
C LYS A 86 0.82 -5.15 16.87
N ALA A 87 2.04 -5.17 17.40
CA ALA A 87 2.29 -4.96 18.84
C ALA A 87 1.85 -3.57 19.31
N ALA A 88 1.86 -2.58 18.42
CA ALA A 88 1.34 -1.24 18.66
C ALA A 88 -0.19 -1.12 18.54
N GLY A 89 -0.90 -2.21 18.21
CA GLY A 89 -2.36 -2.21 18.02
C GLY A 89 -2.81 -1.67 16.67
N MET A 90 -1.91 -1.49 15.72
CA MET A 90 -2.16 -1.05 14.34
C MET A 90 -2.06 -2.25 13.38
N LYS A 91 -2.35 -2.03 12.10
CA LYS A 91 -2.20 -3.05 11.05
C LYS A 91 -1.30 -2.55 9.93
N LEU A 92 -0.43 -3.43 9.44
CA LEU A 92 0.37 -3.18 8.26
C LEU A 92 -0.37 -3.69 7.02
N LEU A 93 -0.46 -2.86 5.98
CA LEU A 93 -1.03 -3.19 4.69
C LEU A 93 0.04 -3.08 3.60
N TYR A 94 -0.21 -3.73 2.47
CA TYR A 94 0.56 -3.55 1.25
C TYR A 94 -0.38 -3.16 0.11
N HIS A 95 -0.05 -2.06 -0.58
CA HIS A 95 -0.73 -1.52 -1.75
C HIS A 95 -0.02 -1.98 -3.02
N ASN A 96 -0.77 -2.56 -3.94
CA ASN A 96 -0.21 -3.09 -5.17
C ASN A 96 -0.22 -2.09 -6.33
N HIS A 97 0.70 -2.35 -7.25
CA HIS A 97 0.70 -1.85 -8.62
C HIS A 97 0.50 -3.03 -9.60
N ASN A 98 0.89 -2.85 -10.86
CA ASN A 98 0.80 -3.90 -11.86
C ASN A 98 2.03 -4.83 -11.88
N PHE A 99 3.16 -4.39 -11.36
CA PHE A 99 4.41 -5.14 -11.42
C PHE A 99 4.43 -6.37 -10.49
N GLU A 100 3.57 -6.44 -9.49
CA GLU A 100 3.41 -7.62 -8.64
C GLU A 100 2.74 -8.79 -9.37
N PHE A 101 2.14 -8.54 -10.52
CA PHE A 101 1.52 -9.59 -11.34
C PHE A 101 2.49 -10.28 -12.31
N VAL A 102 3.79 -10.17 -12.04
CA VAL A 102 4.79 -11.00 -12.71
C VAL A 102 4.59 -12.47 -12.33
N THR A 103 4.64 -13.34 -13.34
CA THR A 103 4.58 -14.79 -13.11
C THR A 103 5.94 -15.28 -12.62
N LEU A 104 5.95 -15.96 -11.49
CA LEU A 104 7.12 -16.57 -10.90
C LEU A 104 7.39 -17.97 -11.50
N GLU A 105 8.56 -18.54 -11.24
CA GLU A 105 8.95 -19.88 -11.74
C GLU A 105 7.97 -21.00 -11.36
N ASN A 106 7.34 -20.87 -10.20
CA ASN A 106 6.32 -21.81 -9.71
C ASN A 106 4.93 -21.61 -10.34
N GLY A 107 4.78 -20.65 -11.27
CA GLY A 107 3.53 -20.34 -11.96
C GLY A 107 2.55 -19.45 -11.17
N THR A 108 2.90 -19.00 -9.95
CA THR A 108 2.09 -18.03 -9.19
C THR A 108 2.44 -16.60 -9.57
N PHE A 109 1.52 -15.65 -9.28
CA PHE A 109 1.85 -14.24 -9.38
C PHE A 109 2.64 -13.77 -8.15
N GLY A 110 3.53 -12.83 -8.34
CA GLY A 110 4.26 -12.18 -7.25
C GLY A 110 3.33 -11.56 -6.20
N PHE A 111 2.20 -11.01 -6.64
CA PHE A 111 1.15 -10.54 -5.71
C PHE A 111 0.75 -11.62 -4.71
N ASP A 112 0.44 -12.82 -5.19
CA ASP A 112 0.03 -13.94 -4.34
C ASP A 112 1.18 -14.46 -3.47
N ASP A 113 2.40 -14.39 -3.99
CA ASP A 113 3.60 -14.85 -3.28
C ASP A 113 3.88 -14.02 -2.02
N ILE A 114 3.75 -12.69 -2.08
CA ILE A 114 3.89 -11.82 -0.90
C ILE A 114 3.00 -12.32 0.25
N TYR A 115 1.73 -12.57 -0.04
CA TYR A 115 0.74 -12.98 0.96
C TYR A 115 0.82 -14.45 1.35
N THR A 116 1.55 -15.24 0.60
CA THR A 116 1.92 -16.62 0.99
C THR A 116 3.09 -16.62 1.96
N GLN A 117 4.06 -15.73 1.75
CA GLN A 117 5.28 -15.68 2.57
C GLN A 117 5.13 -14.89 3.86
N VAL A 118 4.25 -13.85 3.88
CA VAL A 118 4.01 -13.05 5.08
C VAL A 118 2.68 -13.46 5.73
N PRO A 119 2.66 -13.85 7.01
CA PRO A 119 1.43 -14.24 7.72
C PRO A 119 0.33 -13.17 7.66
N GLU A 120 -0.92 -13.62 7.63
CA GLU A 120 -2.10 -12.75 7.52
C GLU A 120 -2.21 -11.74 8.67
N ASP A 121 -1.83 -12.13 9.85
CA ASP A 121 -1.87 -11.30 11.06
C ASP A 121 -0.74 -10.25 11.12
N LEU A 122 0.24 -10.33 10.21
CA LEU A 122 1.34 -9.38 10.09
C LEU A 122 1.22 -8.46 8.88
N LEU A 123 0.55 -8.90 7.81
CA LEU A 123 0.36 -8.10 6.60
C LEU A 123 -1.04 -8.29 6.06
N ARG A 124 -1.79 -7.22 5.89
CA ARG A 124 -3.10 -7.17 5.27
C ARG A 124 -2.99 -6.68 3.84
N VAL A 125 -4.09 -6.75 3.09
CA VAL A 125 -4.14 -6.37 1.67
C VAL A 125 -4.87 -5.04 1.52
N GLU A 126 -4.27 -4.13 0.76
CA GLU A 126 -4.92 -2.94 0.21
C GLU A 126 -4.89 -3.06 -1.32
N PRO A 127 -5.88 -3.73 -1.93
CA PRO A 127 -5.89 -3.92 -3.37
C PRO A 127 -6.25 -2.61 -4.10
N ASP A 128 -5.42 -2.21 -5.07
CA ASP A 128 -5.76 -1.17 -6.04
C ASP A 128 -6.40 -1.82 -7.28
N THR A 129 -7.69 -1.56 -7.47
CA THR A 129 -8.50 -2.17 -8.54
C THR A 129 -8.05 -1.78 -9.94
N CYS A 130 -7.53 -0.56 -10.10
CA CYS A 130 -6.98 -0.08 -11.36
C CYS A 130 -5.72 -0.86 -11.76
N TRP A 131 -4.76 -0.98 -10.85
CA TRP A 131 -3.51 -1.67 -11.14
C TRP A 131 -3.69 -3.17 -11.37
N ILE A 132 -4.62 -3.81 -10.65
CA ILE A 132 -5.02 -5.21 -10.93
C ILE A 132 -5.56 -5.32 -12.36
N LYS A 133 -6.42 -4.39 -12.78
CA LYS A 133 -6.97 -4.36 -14.14
C LYS A 133 -5.91 -4.09 -15.20
N VAL A 134 -4.99 -3.16 -14.93
CA VAL A 134 -3.84 -2.84 -15.80
C VAL A 134 -2.96 -4.08 -16.02
N ALA A 135 -2.80 -4.89 -14.99
CA ALA A 135 -2.08 -6.16 -15.06
C ALA A 135 -2.84 -7.28 -15.81
N GLY A 136 -4.04 -6.98 -16.34
CA GLY A 136 -4.86 -7.94 -17.09
C GLY A 136 -5.65 -8.90 -16.22
N GLN A 137 -5.74 -8.65 -14.91
CA GLN A 137 -6.47 -9.51 -13.97
C GLN A 137 -7.90 -8.97 -13.71
N ASP A 138 -8.74 -9.78 -13.07
CA ASP A 138 -10.08 -9.37 -12.64
C ASP A 138 -10.04 -8.80 -11.21
N PRO A 139 -10.23 -7.47 -11.02
CA PRO A 139 -10.19 -6.85 -9.69
C PRO A 139 -11.22 -7.46 -8.72
N ALA A 140 -12.42 -7.78 -9.22
CA ALA A 140 -13.46 -8.36 -8.38
C ALA A 140 -13.08 -9.77 -7.88
N ALA A 141 -12.37 -10.55 -8.68
CA ALA A 141 -11.86 -11.86 -8.28
C ALA A 141 -10.79 -11.71 -7.16
N TYR A 142 -9.89 -10.74 -7.28
CA TYR A 142 -8.87 -10.48 -6.26
C TYR A 142 -9.46 -9.94 -4.96
N VAL A 143 -10.41 -9.00 -5.03
CA VAL A 143 -11.11 -8.52 -3.84
C VAL A 143 -11.85 -9.68 -3.14
N ARG A 144 -12.51 -10.59 -3.88
CA ARG A 144 -13.14 -11.78 -3.29
C ARG A 144 -12.11 -12.75 -2.68
N LYS A 145 -11.01 -13.00 -3.39
CA LYS A 145 -9.94 -13.92 -2.95
C LYS A 145 -9.34 -13.49 -1.62
N TYR A 146 -9.09 -12.19 -1.48
CA TYR A 146 -8.45 -11.61 -0.31
C TYR A 146 -9.42 -10.94 0.66
N GLY A 147 -10.74 -11.05 0.45
CA GLY A 147 -11.77 -10.39 1.26
C GLY A 147 -11.57 -10.49 2.77
N PRO A 148 -11.28 -11.67 3.36
CA PRO A 148 -11.00 -11.79 4.80
C PRO A 148 -9.74 -11.06 5.26
N ARG A 149 -8.80 -10.81 4.35
CA ARG A 149 -7.51 -10.14 4.61
C ARG A 149 -7.50 -8.68 4.15
N CYS A 150 -8.57 -8.21 3.47
CA CYS A 150 -8.70 -6.89 2.88
C CYS A 150 -9.40 -5.95 3.87
N GLU A 151 -8.71 -4.88 4.28
CA GLU A 151 -9.23 -3.88 5.23
C GLU A 151 -9.59 -2.58 4.50
N VAL A 152 -8.79 -2.20 3.51
CA VAL A 152 -8.92 -0.99 2.71
C VAL A 152 -8.82 -1.37 1.24
N VAL A 153 -9.54 -0.67 0.37
CA VAL A 153 -9.54 -0.89 -1.09
C VAL A 153 -9.38 0.45 -1.78
N HIS A 154 -8.43 0.55 -2.70
CA HIS A 154 -8.38 1.63 -3.66
C HIS A 154 -9.33 1.34 -4.82
N LEU A 155 -10.54 1.92 -4.77
CA LEU A 155 -11.50 1.88 -5.87
C LEU A 155 -11.11 2.92 -6.93
N LYS A 156 -10.24 2.50 -7.82
CA LYS A 156 -9.66 3.33 -8.86
C LYS A 156 -9.92 2.70 -10.21
N ASP A 157 -10.17 3.51 -11.22
CA ASP A 157 -10.37 3.06 -12.59
C ASP A 157 -9.47 3.86 -13.55
N PHE A 158 -9.46 3.52 -14.83
CA PHE A 158 -8.66 4.20 -15.83
C PHE A 158 -9.32 4.15 -17.22
N ILE A 159 -8.98 5.11 -18.05
CA ILE A 159 -9.27 5.10 -19.48
C ILE A 159 -7.95 4.87 -20.22
N LYS A 160 -7.89 3.79 -21.02
CA LYS A 160 -6.75 3.51 -21.88
C LYS A 160 -6.84 4.38 -23.13
N GLU A 161 -6.01 5.40 -23.20
CA GLU A 161 -5.84 6.20 -24.42
C GLU A 161 -4.63 5.68 -25.23
N GLY A 162 -4.66 5.81 -26.57
CA GLY A 162 -3.67 5.19 -27.46
C GLY A 162 -2.24 5.77 -27.42
N ASN A 163 -1.94 6.68 -26.51
CA ASN A 163 -0.61 7.23 -26.33
C ASN A 163 0.11 6.50 -25.19
N PRO A 164 1.29 5.87 -25.44
CA PRO A 164 2.04 5.16 -24.42
C PRO A 164 2.46 6.01 -23.22
N GLN A 165 2.53 7.33 -23.35
CA GLN A 165 2.85 8.26 -22.26
C GLN A 165 1.62 8.70 -21.45
N ASN A 166 0.40 8.51 -22.00
CA ASN A 166 -0.87 8.83 -21.35
C ASN A 166 -1.77 7.59 -21.33
N LEU A 167 -1.24 6.46 -20.87
CA LEU A 167 -1.95 5.18 -20.88
C LEU A 167 -3.16 5.15 -19.94
N TYR A 168 -3.19 6.05 -18.95
CA TYR A 168 -4.17 6.00 -17.88
C TYR A 168 -4.65 7.40 -17.53
N LYS A 169 -5.96 7.58 -17.56
CA LYS A 169 -6.64 8.74 -17.01
C LYS A 169 -7.42 8.29 -15.77
N LEU A 170 -7.23 8.97 -14.67
CA LEU A 170 -8.07 8.75 -13.48
C LEU A 170 -9.47 9.25 -13.78
N ILE A 171 -10.50 8.47 -13.42
CA ILE A 171 -11.88 8.92 -13.59
C ILE A 171 -12.10 10.18 -12.77
N GLY A 172 -12.54 11.26 -13.44
CA GLY A 172 -12.87 12.53 -12.82
C GLY A 172 -11.70 13.44 -12.45
N ILE A 173 -10.46 13.07 -12.80
CA ILE A 173 -9.29 13.96 -12.64
C ILE A 173 -8.73 14.25 -14.03
N ASP A 174 -8.71 15.51 -14.40
CA ASP A 174 -8.02 15.97 -15.61
C ASP A 174 -6.53 15.99 -15.35
N THR A 175 -5.76 15.13 -16.04
CA THR A 175 -4.32 14.96 -15.80
C THR A 175 -3.48 16.13 -16.33
N GLU A 176 -4.10 17.17 -16.89
CA GLU A 176 -3.41 18.42 -17.22
C GLU A 176 -3.26 19.36 -16.01
N GLU A 177 -3.89 19.04 -14.88
CA GLU A 177 -3.82 19.83 -13.64
C GLU A 177 -2.95 19.20 -12.51
N VAL A 178 -2.19 18.12 -12.81
CA VAL A 178 -1.33 17.46 -11.81
C VAL A 178 0.14 17.56 -12.19
#